data_f0a34a4e202686e91cc2f4320969cbab
#
_entry.id   f0a34a4e202686e91cc2f4320969cbab
#
_cell.length_a   1.000
_cell.length_b   1.000
_cell.length_c   1.000
_cell.angle_alpha   90.00
_cell.angle_beta   90.00
_cell.angle_gamma   90.00
#
_symmetry.space_group_name_H-M   'P 1'
#
loop_
_entity.id
_entity.type
_entity.pdbx_description
1 polymer ?
#
loop_
_entity_poly.entity_id
_entity_poly.type
_entity_poly.pdbx_seq_one_letter_code
_entity_poly.pdbx_strand_id
1 'polypeptide(L)'
;LRHSSAASDVYKRQVQKILNNYGKKIIGWDEIIEGGLVNDATVMSWRGEEGGVFAAKAGNNAIMSPTSHLYFDYYQARTGEPLAIGGLIPLEKVYSYEPIPEGLDINQATKILGAQGNVWTEYIKTPEMVEYMSVPRMTALSEIVWSKRKKRDFSEFRKRLNFYKYFLDKKKINYRSKDL
;
A
#
# COMPACT_ATOMS: atom_id res chain seq x y z
N LEU A 1 5.82 15.68 25.68
CA LEU A 1 5.40 14.53 24.85
C LEU A 1 4.13 13.83 25.36
N ARG A 2 3.95 13.66 26.68
CA ARG A 2 2.73 13.03 27.24
C ARG A 2 1.45 13.85 27.06
N HIS A 3 1.53 15.18 27.08
CA HIS A 3 0.36 16.05 26.84
C HIS A 3 -0.11 16.05 25.39
N SER A 4 0.81 15.89 24.43
CA SER A 4 0.50 15.76 23.00
C SER A 4 -0.27 14.46 22.69
N SER A 5 0.11 13.33 23.31
CA SER A 5 -0.56 12.05 23.09
C SER A 5 -2.00 12.01 23.63
N ALA A 6 -2.24 12.59 24.81
CA ALA A 6 -3.59 12.65 25.40
C ALA A 6 -4.54 13.55 24.59
N ALA A 7 -4.06 14.71 24.12
CA ALA A 7 -4.84 15.60 23.26
C ALA A 7 -5.17 14.92 21.91
N SER A 8 -4.21 14.20 21.32
CA SER A 8 -4.42 13.41 20.11
C SER A 8 -5.48 12.31 20.30
N ASP A 9 -5.47 11.61 21.44
CA ASP A 9 -6.47 10.58 21.74
C ASP A 9 -7.88 11.16 21.86
N VAL A 10 -8.04 12.29 22.58
CA VAL A 10 -9.33 12.99 22.70
C VAL A 10 -9.84 13.41 21.30
N TYR A 11 -8.99 13.99 20.48
CA TYR A 11 -9.37 14.42 19.13
C TYR A 11 -9.80 13.23 18.26
N LYS A 12 -9.06 12.12 18.26
CA LYS A 12 -9.43 10.92 17.51
C LYS A 12 -10.80 10.37 17.92
N ARG A 13 -11.08 10.32 19.21
CA ARG A 13 -12.40 9.89 19.72
C ARG A 13 -13.53 10.82 19.32
N GLN A 14 -13.28 12.13 19.27
CA GLN A 14 -14.28 13.10 18.80
C GLN A 14 -14.57 12.88 17.30
N VAL A 15 -13.55 12.75 16.46
CA VAL A 15 -13.70 12.47 15.03
C VAL A 15 -14.42 11.13 14.82
N GLN A 16 -14.03 10.08 15.54
CA GLN A 16 -14.72 8.78 15.49
C GLN A 16 -16.20 8.89 15.81
N LYS A 17 -16.56 9.61 16.88
CA LYS A 17 -17.96 9.84 17.28
C LYS A 17 -18.76 10.54 16.17
N ILE A 18 -18.16 11.57 15.55
CA ILE A 18 -18.79 12.28 14.43
C ILE A 18 -19.03 11.32 13.27
N LEU A 19 -18.01 10.56 12.85
CA LEU A 19 -18.10 9.61 11.74
C LEU A 19 -19.15 8.52 12.01
N ASN A 20 -19.20 8.00 13.23
CA ASN A 20 -20.16 6.97 13.61
C ASN A 20 -21.63 7.48 13.50
N ASN A 21 -21.90 8.76 13.77
CA ASN A 21 -23.22 9.36 13.58
C ASN A 21 -23.66 9.34 12.10
N TYR A 22 -22.72 9.25 11.17
CA TYR A 22 -22.97 9.11 9.73
C TYR A 22 -22.81 7.66 9.23
N GLY A 23 -22.72 6.68 10.12
CA GLY A 23 -22.51 5.27 9.77
C GLY A 23 -21.15 5.00 9.11
N LYS A 24 -20.14 5.85 9.35
CA LYS A 24 -18.78 5.73 8.80
C LYS A 24 -17.81 5.28 9.86
N LYS A 25 -16.77 4.52 9.43
CA LYS A 25 -15.64 4.14 10.28
C LYS A 25 -14.42 4.98 9.93
N ILE A 26 -13.56 5.22 10.92
CA ILE A 26 -12.32 5.96 10.73
C ILE A 26 -11.27 5.05 10.09
N ILE A 27 -10.55 5.57 9.09
CA ILE A 27 -9.30 5.00 8.59
C ILE A 27 -8.23 6.08 8.79
N GLY A 28 -7.09 5.69 9.34
CA GLY A 28 -5.95 6.60 9.53
C GLY A 28 -4.63 5.93 9.23
N TRP A 29 -3.63 6.74 8.85
CA TRP A 29 -2.26 6.30 8.77
C TRP A 29 -1.81 5.76 10.14
N ASP A 30 -0.71 5.01 10.20
CA ASP A 30 -0.33 4.31 11.42
C ASP A 30 0.02 5.23 12.62
N GLU A 31 0.13 6.56 12.42
CA GLU A 31 0.15 7.55 13.49
C GLU A 31 -1.13 7.52 14.35
N ILE A 32 -2.23 7.00 13.83
CA ILE A 32 -3.48 6.86 14.61
C ILE A 32 -3.30 5.95 15.84
N ILE A 33 -2.26 5.12 15.85
CA ILE A 33 -1.91 4.24 16.98
C ILE A 33 -1.34 5.05 18.15
N GLU A 34 -0.71 6.18 17.88
CA GLU A 34 -0.07 7.01 18.89
C GLU A 34 -1.10 7.58 19.88
N GLY A 35 -0.86 7.39 21.19
CA GLY A 35 -1.80 7.80 22.25
C GLY A 35 -3.00 6.86 22.46
N GLY A 36 -3.02 5.72 21.76
CA GLY A 36 -4.06 4.69 21.86
C GLY A 36 -4.87 4.54 20.56
N LEU A 37 -5.10 3.30 20.19
CA LEU A 37 -5.92 2.95 19.03
C LEU A 37 -7.40 2.94 19.44
N VAL A 38 -8.23 3.68 18.70
CA VAL A 38 -9.68 3.67 18.94
C VAL A 38 -10.31 2.41 18.34
N ASN A 39 -11.33 1.88 19.00
CA ASN A 39 -12.04 0.70 18.52
C ASN A 39 -12.60 0.92 17.10
N ASP A 40 -12.65 -0.13 16.30
CA ASP A 40 -13.16 -0.11 14.92
C ASP A 40 -12.39 0.79 13.94
N ALA A 41 -11.29 1.44 14.34
CA ALA A 41 -10.41 2.12 13.40
C ALA A 41 -9.70 1.12 12.51
N THR A 42 -9.52 1.48 11.24
CA THR A 42 -8.63 0.76 10.32
C THR A 42 -7.30 1.50 10.23
N VAL A 43 -6.19 0.80 10.37
CA VAL A 43 -4.85 1.36 10.30
C VAL A 43 -4.26 1.18 8.91
N MET A 44 -3.78 2.25 8.29
CA MET A 44 -2.94 2.18 7.10
C MET A 44 -1.47 2.17 7.52
N SER A 45 -0.84 0.98 7.42
CA SER A 45 0.54 0.76 7.85
C SER A 45 1.50 1.17 6.73
N TRP A 46 2.13 2.35 6.86
CA TRP A 46 2.99 2.91 5.81
C TRP A 46 4.48 2.98 6.20
N ARG A 47 4.79 3.24 7.46
CA ARG A 47 6.19 3.31 7.96
C ARG A 47 6.90 1.96 7.92
N GLY A 48 6.13 0.86 7.89
CA GLY A 48 6.57 -0.52 7.86
C GLY A 48 5.37 -1.45 8.03
N GLU A 49 5.60 -2.65 8.54
CA GLU A 49 4.55 -3.64 8.81
C GLU A 49 4.05 -3.59 10.26
N GLU A 50 4.82 -2.98 11.15
CA GLU A 50 4.60 -3.00 12.60
C GLU A 50 3.25 -2.39 12.99
N GLY A 51 2.84 -1.32 12.31
CA GLY A 51 1.54 -0.68 12.53
C GLY A 51 0.37 -1.61 12.21
N GLY A 52 0.47 -2.36 11.10
CA GLY A 52 -0.51 -3.35 10.69
C GLY A 52 -0.56 -4.54 11.65
N VAL A 53 0.60 -5.05 12.05
CA VAL A 53 0.72 -6.14 13.04
C VAL A 53 0.11 -5.72 14.38
N PHE A 54 0.43 -4.51 14.85
CA PHE A 54 -0.14 -3.98 16.09
C PHE A 54 -1.67 -3.90 16.01
N ALA A 55 -2.21 -3.32 14.93
CA ALA A 55 -3.65 -3.21 14.73
C ALA A 55 -4.33 -4.58 14.71
N ALA A 56 -3.80 -5.53 13.94
CA ALA A 56 -4.34 -6.88 13.83
C ALA A 56 -4.37 -7.61 15.19
N LYS A 57 -3.30 -7.53 15.96
CA LYS A 57 -3.22 -8.09 17.32
C LYS A 57 -4.18 -7.40 18.31
N ALA A 58 -4.47 -6.13 18.12
CA ALA A 58 -5.46 -5.39 18.90
C ALA A 58 -6.92 -5.65 18.46
N GLY A 59 -7.13 -6.47 17.42
CA GLY A 59 -8.46 -6.77 16.87
C GLY A 59 -8.99 -5.76 15.85
N ASN A 60 -8.20 -4.75 15.50
CA ASN A 60 -8.52 -3.74 14.49
C ASN A 60 -8.10 -4.20 13.08
N ASN A 61 -8.76 -3.67 12.07
CA ASN A 61 -8.37 -3.91 10.68
C ASN A 61 -7.12 -3.11 10.31
N ALA A 62 -6.36 -3.64 9.34
CA ALA A 62 -5.24 -2.94 8.74
C ALA A 62 -5.21 -3.07 7.22
N ILE A 63 -4.67 -2.04 6.55
CA ILE A 63 -4.32 -2.02 5.14
C ILE A 63 -2.81 -1.80 5.07
N MET A 64 -2.12 -2.69 4.37
CA MET A 64 -0.66 -2.65 4.27
C MET A 64 -0.23 -1.74 3.12
N SER A 65 0.63 -0.76 3.41
CA SER A 65 1.10 0.22 2.44
C SER A 65 2.55 0.65 2.70
N PRO A 66 3.48 -0.31 2.99
CA PRO A 66 4.81 0.05 3.47
C PRO A 66 5.64 0.77 2.39
N THR A 67 6.34 1.85 2.81
CA THR A 67 7.27 2.61 1.95
C THR A 67 8.32 1.76 1.29
N SER A 68 8.66 0.62 1.89
CA SER A 68 9.66 -0.30 1.36
C SER A 68 9.26 -0.98 0.05
N HIS A 69 7.93 -1.14 -0.24
CA HIS A 69 7.42 -1.92 -1.36
C HIS A 69 6.31 -1.26 -2.17
N LEU A 70 5.51 -0.38 -1.58
CA LEU A 70 4.23 0.04 -2.14
C LEU A 70 4.10 1.56 -2.38
N TYR A 71 5.22 2.30 -2.38
CA TYR A 71 5.25 3.71 -2.74
C TYR A 71 5.65 3.85 -4.21
N PHE A 72 4.64 3.98 -5.08
CA PHE A 72 4.83 4.02 -6.54
C PHE A 72 5.24 5.40 -7.06
N ASP A 73 5.37 6.38 -6.21
CA ASP A 73 6.04 7.66 -6.46
C ASP A 73 7.58 7.55 -6.37
N TYR A 74 8.13 6.40 -5.91
CA TYR A 74 9.56 6.13 -5.87
C TYR A 74 10.10 5.65 -7.23
N TYR A 75 11.41 5.82 -7.45
CA TYR A 75 12.10 5.37 -8.66
C TYR A 75 11.85 3.87 -8.93
N GLN A 76 11.67 3.52 -10.20
CA GLN A 76 11.48 2.14 -10.64
C GLN A 76 12.81 1.47 -11.01
N ALA A 77 13.84 2.27 -11.37
CA ALA A 77 15.21 1.82 -11.63
C ALA A 77 16.23 2.86 -11.15
N ARG A 78 17.49 2.45 -11.09
CA ARG A 78 18.60 3.30 -10.63
C ARG A 78 18.94 4.42 -11.62
N THR A 79 18.67 4.21 -12.90
CA THR A 79 19.02 5.13 -13.99
C THR A 79 17.95 5.16 -15.06
N GLY A 80 17.88 6.27 -15.79
CA GLY A 80 16.98 6.43 -16.95
C GLY A 80 15.51 6.62 -16.56
N GLU A 81 15.25 7.04 -15.34
CA GLU A 81 13.92 7.35 -14.84
C GLU A 81 13.66 8.86 -14.80
N PRO A 82 12.41 9.30 -14.99
CA PRO A 82 12.03 10.69 -14.71
C PRO A 82 12.27 11.04 -13.24
N LEU A 83 12.35 12.35 -12.94
CA LEU A 83 12.51 12.83 -11.56
C LEU A 83 11.39 12.31 -10.67
N ALA A 84 11.76 11.73 -9.54
CA ALA A 84 10.87 11.24 -8.49
C ALA A 84 11.34 11.73 -7.12
N ILE A 85 10.52 11.56 -6.09
CA ILE A 85 10.82 12.03 -4.73
C ILE A 85 12.05 11.34 -4.10
N GLY A 86 12.33 10.11 -4.49
CA GLY A 86 13.43 9.30 -3.96
C GLY A 86 13.09 7.81 -3.91
N GLY A 87 13.83 7.07 -3.09
CA GLY A 87 13.63 5.63 -2.94
C GLY A 87 13.86 4.81 -4.21
N LEU A 88 13.75 3.50 -4.11
CA LEU A 88 13.85 2.59 -5.25
C LEU A 88 12.96 1.37 -5.04
N ILE A 89 11.92 1.25 -5.86
CA ILE A 89 10.96 0.15 -5.82
C ILE A 89 10.77 -0.40 -7.24
N PRO A 90 11.65 -1.30 -7.69
CA PRO A 90 11.48 -2.02 -8.95
C PRO A 90 10.26 -2.95 -8.92
N LEU A 91 9.80 -3.36 -10.10
CA LEU A 91 8.67 -4.27 -10.26
C LEU A 91 8.81 -5.56 -9.43
N GLU A 92 9.99 -6.18 -9.47
CA GLU A 92 10.27 -7.41 -8.71
C GLU A 92 10.12 -7.20 -7.19
N LYS A 93 10.53 -6.03 -6.68
CA LYS A 93 10.40 -5.70 -5.27
C LYS A 93 8.94 -5.59 -4.83
N VAL A 94 8.08 -5.02 -5.68
CA VAL A 94 6.62 -5.02 -5.43
C VAL A 94 6.09 -6.45 -5.41
N TYR A 95 6.47 -7.26 -6.40
CA TYR A 95 5.99 -8.64 -6.53
C TYR A 95 6.45 -9.55 -5.38
N SER A 96 7.60 -9.27 -4.77
CA SER A 96 8.12 -10.03 -3.62
C SER A 96 7.38 -9.77 -2.30
N TYR A 97 6.57 -8.74 -2.25
CA TYR A 97 5.86 -8.35 -1.04
C TYR A 97 4.79 -9.37 -0.63
N GLU A 98 4.70 -9.67 0.66
CA GLU A 98 3.63 -10.47 1.25
C GLU A 98 2.73 -9.56 2.11
N PRO A 99 1.46 -9.33 1.69
CA PRO A 99 0.56 -8.44 2.42
C PRO A 99 0.20 -8.90 3.83
N ILE A 100 0.28 -10.20 4.11
CA ILE A 100 0.03 -10.74 5.45
C ILE A 100 1.36 -10.90 6.16
N PRO A 101 1.70 -10.05 7.15
CA PRO A 101 2.95 -10.14 7.88
C PRO A 101 3.14 -11.46 8.61
N GLU A 102 4.39 -11.89 8.74
CA GLU A 102 4.73 -13.08 9.54
C GLU A 102 4.41 -12.85 11.03
N GLY A 103 4.13 -13.94 11.76
CA GLY A 103 3.86 -13.89 13.20
C GLY A 103 2.45 -13.47 13.60
N LEU A 104 1.52 -13.36 12.66
CA LEU A 104 0.09 -13.28 12.92
C LEU A 104 -0.53 -14.68 12.95
N ASP A 105 -1.40 -14.95 13.92
CA ASP A 105 -2.24 -16.14 13.89
C ASP A 105 -3.37 -16.01 12.84
N ILE A 106 -4.11 -17.09 12.62
CA ILE A 106 -5.14 -17.14 11.56
C ILE A 106 -6.25 -16.09 11.76
N ASN A 107 -6.62 -15.78 12.99
CA ASN A 107 -7.65 -14.81 13.31
C ASN A 107 -7.13 -13.38 13.09
N GLN A 108 -5.91 -13.12 13.54
CA GLN A 108 -5.22 -11.84 13.33
C GLN A 108 -4.97 -11.57 11.83
N ALA A 109 -4.59 -12.59 11.07
CA ALA A 109 -4.38 -12.47 9.62
C ALA A 109 -5.66 -12.03 8.89
N THR A 110 -6.86 -12.41 9.37
CA THR A 110 -8.13 -11.93 8.79
C THR A 110 -8.37 -10.44 8.98
N LYS A 111 -7.62 -9.78 9.86
CA LYS A 111 -7.69 -8.33 10.06
C LYS A 111 -6.91 -7.54 9.02
N ILE A 112 -6.03 -8.20 8.27
CA ILE A 112 -5.34 -7.58 7.13
C ILE A 112 -6.30 -7.58 5.94
N LEU A 113 -6.88 -6.41 5.62
CA LEU A 113 -7.87 -6.28 4.55
C LEU A 113 -7.26 -6.38 3.16
N GLY A 114 -5.95 -6.14 3.05
CA GLY A 114 -5.21 -6.14 1.80
C GLY A 114 -4.06 -5.14 1.82
N ALA A 115 -3.66 -4.69 0.62
CA ALA A 115 -2.57 -3.74 0.47
C ALA A 115 -2.92 -2.63 -0.52
N GLN A 116 -2.24 -1.48 -0.38
CA GLN A 116 -2.43 -0.29 -1.22
C GLN A 116 -1.08 0.18 -1.76
N GLY A 117 -1.03 0.44 -3.07
CA GLY A 117 0.07 1.18 -3.70
C GLY A 117 -0.22 2.68 -3.65
N ASN A 118 0.73 3.47 -3.17
CA ASN A 118 0.62 4.92 -3.07
C ASN A 118 1.28 5.60 -4.26
N VAL A 119 0.61 6.61 -4.81
CA VAL A 119 1.13 7.47 -5.88
C VAL A 119 1.00 8.91 -5.43
N TRP A 120 1.98 9.39 -4.67
CA TRP A 120 2.03 10.79 -4.24
C TRP A 120 2.52 11.67 -5.39
N THR A 121 1.91 12.85 -5.55
CA THR A 121 2.03 13.61 -6.79
C THR A 121 2.97 14.81 -6.73
N GLU A 122 3.85 14.91 -5.74
CA GLU A 122 4.79 16.02 -5.59
C GLU A 122 5.69 16.20 -6.83
N TYR A 123 6.03 15.10 -7.49
CA TYR A 123 6.85 15.08 -8.70
C TYR A 123 6.10 14.57 -9.94
N ILE A 124 4.82 14.22 -9.81
CA ILE A 124 3.98 13.65 -10.86
C ILE A 124 3.03 14.73 -11.39
N LYS A 125 3.35 15.30 -12.53
CA LYS A 125 2.69 16.51 -13.06
C LYS A 125 1.52 16.23 -14.00
N THR A 126 1.44 15.03 -14.59
CA THR A 126 0.45 14.70 -15.62
C THR A 126 -0.17 13.31 -15.39
N PRO A 127 -1.39 13.06 -15.93
CA PRO A 127 -1.99 11.73 -15.89
C PRO A 127 -1.11 10.63 -16.50
N GLU A 128 -0.42 10.92 -17.61
CA GLU A 128 0.48 9.98 -18.27
C GLU A 128 1.65 9.60 -17.36
N MET A 129 2.10 10.54 -16.51
CA MET A 129 3.13 10.25 -15.51
C MET A 129 2.59 9.37 -14.38
N VAL A 130 1.32 9.54 -13.98
CA VAL A 130 0.65 8.62 -13.03
C VAL A 130 0.63 7.20 -13.61
N GLU A 131 0.26 7.04 -14.87
CA GLU A 131 0.27 5.75 -15.57
C GLU A 131 1.67 5.12 -15.58
N TYR A 132 2.69 5.90 -15.98
CA TYR A 132 4.09 5.47 -16.00
C TYR A 132 4.58 4.99 -14.65
N MET A 133 4.29 5.73 -13.59
CA MET A 133 4.72 5.40 -12.23
C MET A 133 3.93 4.23 -11.63
N SER A 134 2.71 4.01 -12.07
CA SER A 134 1.84 2.95 -11.54
C SER A 134 1.99 1.62 -12.27
N VAL A 135 2.08 1.64 -13.60
CA VAL A 135 2.06 0.43 -14.43
C VAL A 135 3.48 0.09 -14.92
N PRO A 136 3.99 -1.12 -14.69
CA PRO A 136 3.27 -2.36 -14.33
C PRO A 136 3.24 -2.71 -12.83
N ARG A 137 3.77 -1.86 -11.92
CA ARG A 137 3.84 -2.17 -10.48
C ARG A 137 2.46 -2.45 -9.86
N MET A 138 1.43 -1.72 -10.28
CA MET A 138 0.04 -1.96 -9.85
C MET A 138 -0.45 -3.35 -10.30
N THR A 139 -0.03 -3.84 -11.46
CA THR A 139 -0.36 -5.19 -11.93
C THR A 139 0.28 -6.25 -11.03
N ALA A 140 1.53 -6.02 -10.60
CA ALA A 140 2.20 -6.87 -9.61
C ALA A 140 1.47 -6.86 -8.27
N LEU A 141 1.12 -5.68 -7.76
CA LEU A 141 0.32 -5.56 -6.53
C LEU A 141 -1.02 -6.31 -6.66
N SER A 142 -1.71 -6.17 -7.78
CA SER A 142 -2.96 -6.89 -8.02
C SER A 142 -2.78 -8.39 -7.92
N GLU A 143 -1.73 -8.95 -8.52
CA GLU A 143 -1.50 -10.39 -8.45
C GLU A 143 -1.19 -10.86 -7.02
N ILE A 144 -0.37 -10.13 -6.26
CA ILE A 144 -0.02 -10.54 -4.90
C ILE A 144 -1.18 -10.47 -3.91
N VAL A 145 -2.16 -9.58 -4.10
CA VAL A 145 -3.34 -9.53 -3.22
C VAL A 145 -4.44 -10.51 -3.62
N TRP A 146 -4.48 -10.95 -4.88
CA TRP A 146 -5.49 -11.90 -5.38
C TRP A 146 -5.01 -13.35 -5.44
N SER A 147 -3.70 -13.60 -5.35
CA SER A 147 -3.11 -14.93 -5.52
C SER A 147 -2.49 -15.44 -4.23
N LYS A 148 -2.74 -16.70 -3.90
CA LYS A 148 -2.07 -17.36 -2.77
C LYS A 148 -0.55 -17.35 -2.97
N ARG A 149 0.24 -17.00 -1.95
CA ARG A 149 1.71 -16.92 -1.99
C ARG A 149 2.36 -18.12 -2.69
N LYS A 150 1.95 -19.36 -2.35
CA LYS A 150 2.49 -20.59 -2.94
C LYS A 150 2.25 -20.77 -4.45
N LYS A 151 1.39 -19.93 -5.05
CA LYS A 151 1.10 -19.96 -6.49
C LYS A 151 1.78 -18.81 -7.25
N ARG A 152 2.52 -17.96 -6.56
CA ARG A 152 3.19 -16.81 -7.17
C ARG A 152 4.55 -17.24 -7.70
N ASP A 153 4.82 -16.87 -8.94
CA ASP A 153 6.10 -17.04 -9.62
C ASP A 153 6.37 -15.80 -10.47
N PHE A 154 7.46 -15.10 -10.18
CA PHE A 154 7.79 -13.86 -10.87
C PHE A 154 8.11 -14.06 -12.35
N SER A 155 8.75 -15.18 -12.74
CA SER A 155 9.04 -15.49 -14.13
C SER A 155 7.75 -15.72 -14.93
N GLU A 156 6.82 -16.50 -14.38
CA GLU A 156 5.51 -16.72 -14.98
C GLU A 156 4.66 -15.43 -14.99
N PHE A 157 4.74 -14.62 -13.94
CA PHE A 157 4.11 -13.29 -13.93
C PHE A 157 4.62 -12.42 -15.08
N ARG A 158 5.94 -12.37 -15.31
CA ARG A 158 6.52 -11.60 -16.41
C ARG A 158 6.03 -12.07 -17.78
N LYS A 159 5.86 -13.37 -17.99
CA LYS A 159 5.29 -13.90 -19.25
C LYS A 159 3.86 -13.40 -19.48
N ARG A 160 3.02 -13.42 -18.43
CA ARG A 160 1.65 -12.89 -18.49
C ARG A 160 1.63 -11.38 -18.70
N LEU A 161 2.57 -10.67 -18.10
CA LEU A 161 2.69 -9.23 -18.24
C LEU A 161 3.03 -8.83 -19.67
N ASN A 162 3.90 -9.59 -20.36
CA ASN A 162 4.18 -9.40 -21.78
C ASN A 162 2.93 -9.56 -22.66
N PHE A 163 2.04 -10.48 -22.32
CA PHE A 163 0.76 -10.60 -23.00
C PHE A 163 -0.17 -9.41 -22.69
N TYR A 164 -0.16 -8.95 -21.44
CA TYR A 164 -0.93 -7.78 -21.00
C TYR A 164 -0.51 -6.48 -21.71
N LYS A 165 0.74 -6.39 -22.14
CA LYS A 165 1.29 -5.27 -22.94
C LYS A 165 0.38 -4.92 -24.12
N TYR A 166 -0.17 -5.89 -24.84
CA TYR A 166 -1.09 -5.66 -25.95
C TYR A 166 -2.29 -4.79 -25.55
N PHE A 167 -2.85 -5.02 -24.37
CA PHE A 167 -3.97 -4.24 -23.87
C PHE A 167 -3.55 -2.81 -23.47
N LEU A 168 -2.37 -2.67 -22.87
CA LEU A 168 -1.81 -1.38 -22.50
C LEU A 168 -1.59 -0.52 -23.77
N ASP A 169 -0.97 -1.08 -24.79
CA ASP A 169 -0.73 -0.42 -26.07
C ASP A 169 -2.06 -0.02 -26.76
N LYS A 170 -3.02 -0.93 -26.82
CA LYS A 170 -4.34 -0.68 -27.39
C LYS A 170 -5.10 0.43 -26.66
N LYS A 171 -4.94 0.51 -25.35
CA LYS A 171 -5.54 1.56 -24.51
C LYS A 171 -4.72 2.84 -24.45
N LYS A 172 -3.53 2.87 -25.08
CA LYS A 172 -2.58 3.99 -25.07
C LYS A 172 -2.15 4.40 -23.66
N ILE A 173 -2.04 3.42 -22.75
CA ILE A 173 -1.55 3.65 -21.40
C ILE A 173 -0.05 3.90 -21.46
N ASN A 174 0.40 4.97 -20.81
CA ASN A 174 1.82 5.30 -20.69
C ASN A 174 2.47 4.49 -19.56
N TYR A 175 2.89 3.27 -19.84
CA TYR A 175 3.51 2.37 -18.86
C TYR A 175 5.02 2.29 -19.03
N ARG A 176 5.72 1.87 -17.98
CA ARG A 176 7.16 1.62 -18.03
C ARG A 176 7.48 0.33 -18.83
N SER A 177 7.80 0.50 -20.09
CA SER A 177 8.02 -0.62 -21.04
C SER A 177 9.27 -1.46 -20.75
N LYS A 178 10.25 -0.92 -20.01
CA LYS A 178 11.51 -1.64 -19.68
C LYS A 178 11.31 -2.82 -18.71
N ASP A 179 10.15 -2.92 -18.07
CA ASP A 179 9.80 -4.02 -17.17
C ASP A 179 9.10 -5.19 -17.88
N LEU A 180 8.76 -5.02 -19.16
CA LEU A 180 8.01 -5.95 -19.99
C LEU A 180 8.91 -6.72 -20.92
#